data_65d06f1766b4657f8652598e2f641be5
#
_entry.id   65d06f1766b4657f8652598e2f641be5
#
_cell.length_a   1.000
_cell.length_b   1.000
_cell.length_c   1.000
_cell.angle_alpha   90.00
_cell.angle_beta   90.00
_cell.angle_gamma   90.00
#
_symmetry.space_group_name_H-M   'P 1'
#
loop_
_entity.id
_entity.type
_entity.pdbx_description
1 polymer ?
#
loop_
_entity_poly.entity_id
_entity_poly.type
_entity_poly.pdbx_seq_one_letter_code
_entity_poly.pdbx_strand_id
1 'polypeptide(L)'
;MDTIEKFIEHMPKAELHVHLEGSVQPQTLLKLAKRHNVALPADDLEGLRKWYTFRNFDHFLEIYVTVSGCLRTAEDIELIAREFLMGQAEQNIVYSEVTFTPYNQYLTN
;
A
#
# COMPACT_ATOMS: atom_id res chain seq x y z
N MET A 1 23.42 -17.15 1.30
CA MET A 1 22.18 -16.90 2.06
C MET A 1 21.99 -17.95 3.12
N ASP A 2 21.60 -17.54 4.30
CA ASP A 2 21.34 -18.41 5.44
C ASP A 2 20.18 -19.39 5.13
N THR A 3 20.24 -20.58 5.69
CA THR A 3 19.19 -21.60 5.56
C THR A 3 17.84 -21.12 6.12
N ILE A 4 17.87 -20.35 7.22
CA ILE A 4 16.67 -19.78 7.82
C ILE A 4 16.02 -18.74 6.89
N GLU A 5 16.83 -17.90 6.26
CA GLU A 5 16.31 -16.92 5.30
C GLU A 5 15.65 -17.61 4.11
N LYS A 6 16.28 -18.63 3.56
CA LYS A 6 15.69 -19.43 2.47
C LYS A 6 14.39 -20.08 2.89
N PHE A 7 14.33 -20.63 4.09
CA PHE A 7 13.11 -21.22 4.62
C PHE A 7 11.97 -20.19 4.69
N ILE A 8 12.26 -19.00 5.22
CA ILE A 8 11.26 -17.93 5.33
C ILE A 8 10.76 -17.49 3.95
N GLU A 9 11.67 -17.35 2.99
CA GLU A 9 11.30 -16.95 1.63
C GLU A 9 10.38 -17.97 0.95
N HIS A 10 10.64 -19.26 1.14
CA HIS A 10 9.95 -20.31 0.41
C HIS A 10 8.73 -20.87 1.13
N MET A 11 8.60 -20.66 2.44
CA MET A 11 7.47 -21.23 3.16
C MET A 11 6.17 -20.54 2.75
N PRO A 12 5.06 -21.29 2.60
CA PRO A 12 3.76 -20.67 2.39
C PRO A 12 3.35 -19.90 3.64
N LYS A 13 2.80 -18.70 3.43
CA LYS A 13 2.43 -17.79 4.52
C LYS A 13 0.99 -17.33 4.38
N ALA A 14 0.42 -16.88 5.49
CA ALA A 14 -0.90 -16.26 5.51
C ALA A 14 -0.79 -14.91 6.20
N GLU A 15 -1.54 -13.93 5.71
CA GLU A 15 -1.63 -12.60 6.30
C GLU A 15 -3.09 -12.32 6.63
N LEU A 16 -3.40 -12.16 7.92
CA LEU A 16 -4.77 -12.22 8.41
C LEU A 16 -5.40 -10.85 8.67
N HIS A 17 -4.67 -9.75 8.50
CA HIS A 17 -5.22 -8.43 8.77
C HIS A 17 -4.51 -7.40 7.90
N VAL A 18 -5.12 -7.09 6.76
CA VAL A 18 -4.57 -6.11 5.82
C VAL A 18 -5.65 -5.11 5.45
N HIS A 19 -5.33 -3.83 5.54
CA HIS A 19 -6.14 -2.78 4.93
C HIS A 19 -5.58 -2.52 3.54
N LEU A 20 -6.38 -2.74 2.50
CA LEU A 20 -5.92 -2.61 1.13
C LEU A 20 -5.28 -1.24 0.87
N GLU A 21 -5.93 -0.18 1.32
CA GLU A 21 -5.43 1.19 1.16
C GLU A 21 -4.10 1.40 1.91
N GLY A 22 -3.94 0.72 3.04
CA GLY A 22 -2.70 0.78 3.82
C GLY A 22 -1.55 -0.01 3.23
N SER A 23 -1.82 -0.85 2.25
CA SER A 23 -0.79 -1.68 1.61
C SER A 23 -0.11 -0.98 0.42
N VAL A 24 -0.58 0.22 0.04
CA VAL A 24 -0.07 0.94 -1.13
C VAL A 24 1.38 1.35 -0.90
N GLN A 25 2.26 0.92 -1.79
CA GLN A 25 3.68 1.20 -1.70
C GLN A 25 3.99 2.62 -2.20
N PRO A 26 5.12 3.21 -1.78
CA PRO A 26 5.46 4.58 -2.18
C PRO A 26 5.47 4.82 -3.69
N GLN A 27 6.00 3.87 -4.47
CA GLN A 27 6.05 4.02 -5.92
C GLN A 27 4.65 4.06 -6.55
N THR A 28 3.71 3.29 -6.00
CA THR A 28 2.33 3.29 -6.48
C THR A 28 1.62 4.57 -6.09
N LEU A 29 1.85 5.06 -4.87
CA LEU A 29 1.29 6.34 -4.43
C LEU A 29 1.77 7.49 -5.32
N LEU A 30 3.06 7.51 -5.66
CA LEU A 30 3.60 8.53 -6.54
C LEU A 30 2.90 8.52 -7.91
N LYS A 31 2.66 7.34 -8.46
CA LYS A 31 1.97 7.16 -9.73
C LYS A 31 0.53 7.68 -9.67
N LEU A 32 -0.20 7.33 -8.59
CA LEU A 32 -1.57 7.78 -8.39
C LEU A 32 -1.67 9.29 -8.23
N ALA A 33 -0.77 9.87 -7.45
CA ALA A 33 -0.76 11.31 -7.23
C ALA A 33 -0.49 12.07 -8.52
N LYS A 34 0.43 11.58 -9.34
CA LYS A 34 0.68 12.19 -10.66
C LYS A 34 -0.54 12.08 -11.57
N ARG A 35 -1.21 10.91 -11.56
CA ARG A 35 -2.42 10.69 -12.38
C ARG A 35 -3.51 11.71 -12.05
N HIS A 36 -3.67 12.03 -10.78
CA HIS A 36 -4.75 12.92 -10.32
C HIS A 36 -4.28 14.33 -9.95
N ASN A 37 -3.01 14.63 -10.19
CA ASN A 37 -2.43 15.93 -9.88
C ASN A 37 -2.58 16.31 -8.41
N VAL A 38 -2.30 15.37 -7.53
CA VAL A 38 -2.37 15.55 -6.07
C VAL A 38 -0.98 15.88 -5.53
N ALA A 39 -0.90 16.91 -4.69
CA ALA A 39 0.34 17.26 -4.03
C ALA A 39 0.62 16.30 -2.88
N LEU A 40 1.86 15.81 -2.80
CA LEU A 40 2.32 14.93 -1.73
C LEU A 40 3.38 15.64 -0.90
N PRO A 41 3.70 15.14 0.32
CA PRO A 41 4.78 15.71 1.13
C PRO A 41 6.15 15.64 0.48
N ALA A 42 6.33 14.76 -0.51
CA ALA A 42 7.54 14.65 -1.31
C ALA A 42 7.15 14.34 -2.75
N ASP A 43 7.98 14.72 -3.71
CA ASP A 43 7.70 14.54 -5.12
C ASP A 43 8.60 13.49 -5.78
N ASP A 44 9.43 12.79 -5.00
CA ASP A 44 10.25 11.70 -5.49
C ASP A 44 10.10 10.46 -4.60
N LEU A 45 10.56 9.33 -5.12
CA LEU A 45 10.41 8.05 -4.45
C LEU A 45 11.18 7.99 -3.13
N GLU A 46 12.39 8.54 -3.10
CA GLU A 46 13.21 8.52 -1.89
C GLU A 46 12.55 9.32 -0.76
N GLY A 47 12.03 10.50 -1.08
CA GLY A 47 11.33 11.34 -0.10
C GLY A 47 10.07 10.66 0.42
N LEU A 48 9.31 9.98 -0.46
CA LEU A 48 8.12 9.25 -0.02
C LEU A 48 8.47 8.06 0.86
N ARG A 49 9.55 7.35 0.57
CA ARG A 49 10.01 6.26 1.43
C ARG A 49 10.36 6.75 2.83
N LYS A 50 11.01 7.91 2.94
CA LYS A 50 11.30 8.53 4.24
C LYS A 50 10.02 8.91 4.95
N TRP A 51 9.06 9.49 4.24
CA TRP A 51 7.78 9.88 4.80
C TRP A 51 6.99 8.66 5.29
N TYR A 52 7.10 7.51 4.62
CA TYR A 52 6.44 6.27 5.03
C TYR A 52 7.04 5.65 6.30
N THR A 53 8.22 6.08 6.72
CA THR A 53 8.85 5.54 7.92
C THR A 53 7.95 5.79 9.13
N PHE A 54 7.58 4.73 9.82
CA PHE A 54 6.63 4.80 10.94
C PHE A 54 7.21 5.67 12.06
N ARG A 55 6.40 6.56 12.60
CA ARG A 55 6.75 7.41 13.75
C ARG A 55 5.80 7.15 14.92
N ASN A 56 4.51 7.31 14.69
CA ASN A 56 3.47 7.12 15.69
C ASN A 56 2.14 6.88 14.97
N PHE A 57 1.08 6.66 15.74
CA PHE A 57 -0.23 6.34 15.20
C PHE A 57 -0.80 7.50 14.36
N ASP A 58 -0.64 8.74 14.84
CA ASP A 58 -1.16 9.90 14.10
C ASP A 58 -0.51 10.04 12.74
N HIS A 59 0.79 9.83 12.66
CA HIS A 59 1.52 9.85 11.40
C HIS A 59 1.06 8.72 10.46
N PHE A 60 0.82 7.54 11.02
CA PHE A 60 0.29 6.41 10.26
C PHE A 60 -1.07 6.77 9.64
N LEU A 61 -1.96 7.39 10.42
CA LEU A 61 -3.26 7.82 9.92
C LEU A 61 -3.14 8.88 8.83
N GLU A 62 -2.17 9.80 8.96
CA GLU A 62 -1.91 10.81 7.95
C GLU A 62 -1.55 10.16 6.61
N ILE A 63 -0.69 9.15 6.64
CA ILE A 63 -0.32 8.41 5.42
C ILE A 63 -1.56 7.71 4.84
N TYR A 64 -2.34 7.03 5.67
CA TYR A 64 -3.52 6.31 5.24
C TYR A 64 -4.55 7.24 4.57
N VAL A 65 -4.81 8.38 5.16
CA VAL A 65 -5.75 9.37 4.61
C VAL A 65 -5.23 9.94 3.30
N THR A 66 -3.94 10.23 3.22
CA THR A 66 -3.32 10.74 1.99
C THR A 66 -3.45 9.73 0.85
N VAL A 67 -3.16 8.47 1.11
CA VAL A 67 -3.32 7.40 0.11
C VAL A 67 -4.78 7.31 -0.33
N SER A 68 -5.72 7.30 0.61
CA SER A 68 -7.15 7.21 0.31
C SER A 68 -7.61 8.36 -0.58
N GLY A 69 -7.08 9.56 -0.38
CA GLY A 69 -7.40 10.73 -1.20
C GLY A 69 -6.91 10.63 -2.64
N CYS A 70 -5.97 9.72 -2.93
CA CYS A 70 -5.47 9.48 -4.28
C CYS A 70 -6.23 8.38 -5.01
N LEU A 71 -7.15 7.69 -4.35
CA LEU A 71 -7.95 6.61 -4.94
C LEU A 71 -9.29 7.18 -5.40
N ARG A 72 -9.40 7.49 -6.68
CA ARG A 72 -10.52 8.24 -7.23
C ARG A 72 -11.31 7.54 -8.32
N THR A 73 -10.72 6.52 -8.95
CA THR A 73 -11.34 5.81 -10.07
C THR A 73 -11.30 4.30 -9.85
N ALA A 74 -12.12 3.58 -10.61
CA ALA A 74 -12.10 2.11 -10.59
C ALA A 74 -10.71 1.59 -10.98
N GLU A 75 -10.06 2.25 -11.93
CA GLU A 75 -8.72 1.87 -12.37
C GLU A 75 -7.69 2.02 -11.24
N ASP A 76 -7.86 2.99 -10.36
CA ASP A 76 -6.98 3.16 -9.21
C ASP A 76 -7.12 1.99 -8.25
N ILE A 77 -8.35 1.57 -7.97
CA ILE A 77 -8.62 0.43 -7.09
C ILE A 77 -8.06 -0.86 -7.71
N GLU A 78 -8.24 -1.05 -9.01
CA GLU A 78 -7.67 -2.18 -9.72
C GLU A 78 -6.15 -2.20 -9.60
N LEU A 79 -5.51 -1.04 -9.76
CA LEU A 79 -4.06 -0.93 -9.65
C LEU A 79 -3.57 -1.36 -8.28
N ILE A 80 -4.15 -0.83 -7.19
CA ILE A 80 -3.67 -1.15 -5.86
C ILE A 80 -3.95 -2.62 -5.49
N ALA A 81 -5.07 -3.17 -5.95
CA ALA A 81 -5.37 -4.59 -5.73
C ALA A 81 -4.36 -5.48 -6.45
N ARG A 82 -4.04 -5.15 -7.70
CA ARG A 82 -3.06 -5.90 -8.48
C ARG A 82 -1.67 -5.83 -7.85
N GLU A 83 -1.23 -4.64 -7.47
CA GLU A 83 0.08 -4.46 -6.84
C GLU A 83 0.16 -5.21 -5.51
N PHE A 84 -0.91 -5.17 -4.73
CA PHE A 84 -0.98 -5.93 -3.48
C PHE A 84 -0.81 -7.42 -3.74
N LEU A 85 -1.57 -7.98 -4.68
CA LEU A 85 -1.51 -9.41 -4.97
C LEU A 85 -0.15 -9.84 -5.52
N MET A 86 0.47 -9.00 -6.33
CA MET A 86 1.82 -9.27 -6.83
C MET A 86 2.83 -9.32 -5.70
N GLY A 87 2.76 -8.38 -4.75
CA GLY A 87 3.62 -8.38 -3.58
C GLY A 87 3.41 -9.59 -2.68
N GLN A 88 2.16 -10.04 -2.54
CA GLN A 88 1.84 -11.25 -1.78
C GLN A 88 2.46 -12.48 -2.45
N ALA A 89 2.33 -12.58 -3.77
CA ALA A 89 2.90 -13.69 -4.53
C ALA A 89 4.43 -13.74 -4.40
N GLU A 90 5.08 -12.59 -4.45
CA GLU A 90 6.54 -12.51 -4.32
C GLU A 90 7.03 -13.01 -2.96
N GLN A 91 6.22 -12.86 -1.92
CA GLN A 91 6.55 -13.28 -0.56
C GLN A 91 6.01 -14.67 -0.22
N ASN A 92 5.46 -15.37 -1.20
CA ASN A 92 4.85 -16.69 -1.03
C ASN A 92 3.70 -16.67 0.00
N ILE A 93 2.96 -15.56 0.04
CA ILE A 93 1.74 -15.42 0.86
C ILE A 93 0.59 -15.96 0.02
N VAL A 94 0.03 -17.09 0.46
CA VAL A 94 -0.95 -17.87 -0.32
C VAL A 94 -2.39 -17.63 0.14
N TYR A 95 -2.57 -16.93 1.25
CA TYR A 95 -3.88 -16.59 1.81
C TYR A 95 -3.80 -15.24 2.49
N SER A 96 -4.77 -14.38 2.22
CA SER A 96 -4.83 -13.05 2.84
C SER A 96 -6.28 -12.70 3.19
N GLU A 97 -6.46 -12.05 4.34
CA GLU A 97 -7.75 -11.48 4.74
C GLU A 97 -7.61 -9.96 4.64
N VAL A 98 -8.35 -9.36 3.71
CA VAL A 98 -8.15 -7.98 3.30
C VAL A 98 -9.42 -7.18 3.59
N THR A 99 -9.25 -6.04 4.23
CA THR A 99 -10.31 -5.06 4.47
C THR A 99 -10.19 -3.96 3.43
N PHE A 100 -11.33 -3.56 2.88
CA PHE A 100 -11.43 -2.45 1.94
C PHE A 100 -12.50 -1.48 2.45
N THR A 101 -12.20 -0.18 2.40
CA THR A 101 -13.09 0.85 2.97
C THR A 101 -13.49 1.86 1.90
N PRO A 102 -14.37 1.48 0.95
CA PRO A 102 -14.75 2.37 -0.17
C PRO A 102 -15.44 3.65 0.28
N TYR A 103 -16.04 3.66 1.46
CA TYR A 103 -16.68 4.86 1.99
C TYR A 103 -15.67 6.00 2.19
N ASN A 104 -14.44 5.68 2.55
CA ASN A 104 -13.40 6.72 2.68
C ASN A 104 -13.11 7.39 1.34
N GLN A 105 -13.07 6.61 0.25
CA GLN A 105 -12.86 7.19 -1.08
C GLN A 105 -14.05 8.05 -1.50
N TYR A 106 -15.26 7.62 -1.16
CA TYR A 106 -16.46 8.40 -1.42
C TYR A 106 -16.42 9.77 -0.73
N LEU A 107 -15.99 9.80 0.52
CA LEU A 107 -15.93 11.05 1.30
C LEU A 107 -14.84 12.01 0.79
N THR A 108 -13.74 11.49 0.25
CA THR A 108 -12.61 12.31 -0.18
C THR A 108 -12.69 12.73 -1.64
N ASN A 109 -13.61 12.17 -2.38
CA ASN A 109 -13.80 12.43 -3.81
C ASN A 109 -15.23 12.84 -4.10
#